data_e0daa4baf5f9fd9a4ee324c777cb9ea7
#
_entry.id   e0daa4baf5f9fd9a4ee324c777cb9ea7
#
_cell.length_a   1.000
_cell.length_b   1.000
_cell.length_c   1.000
_cell.angle_alpha   90.00
_cell.angle_beta   90.00
_cell.angle_gamma   90.00
#
_symmetry.space_group_name_H-M   'P 1'
#
loop_
_entity.id
_entity.type
_entity.pdbx_description
1 polymer ?
#
loop_
_entity_poly.entity_id
_entity_poly.type
_entity_poly.pdbx_seq_one_letter_code
_entity_poly.pdbx_strand_id
1 'polypeptide(L)'
;ALVADPRTNEQLAYDLLIDVLHTGSLADAASVFGARQAGVRVVVTDTSRTGSGVAVIEDTNTTVPAAFAAQHACDTGTTTITIDPDGNPLNLGRDTRLFTAKQRLALAQRDGGCGWTGCDRPPSSCEAHHIDPHSHGGRTDVDRGILLCRFHHMNLHHHGWRITRHGTGPFILHSPDPDIEPVILHQRLERRYAFGDLQPPPTRFRTTTPEAAA
;
A
#
# COMPACT_ATOMS: atom_id res chain seq x y z
N ALA A 1 -40.79 30.50 -2.38
CA ALA A 1 -40.06 31.04 -3.51
C ALA A 1 -38.64 30.42 -3.47
N LEU A 2 -38.27 29.60 -4.42
CA LEU A 2 -36.92 29.20 -4.62
C LEU A 2 -36.10 30.45 -4.95
N VAL A 3 -35.19 30.83 -4.08
CA VAL A 3 -34.23 31.89 -4.39
C VAL A 3 -33.40 31.37 -5.56
N ALA A 4 -33.42 32.08 -6.69
CA ALA A 4 -32.62 31.72 -7.84
C ALA A 4 -31.13 31.77 -7.44
N ASP A 5 -30.42 30.68 -7.52
CA ASP A 5 -28.99 30.63 -7.30
C ASP A 5 -28.29 31.41 -8.42
N PRO A 6 -27.45 32.42 -8.12
CA PRO A 6 -26.80 33.24 -9.13
C PRO A 6 -25.67 32.52 -9.87
N ARG A 7 -25.26 31.31 -9.42
CA ARG A 7 -24.16 30.53 -9.99
C ARG A 7 -24.61 29.81 -11.26
N THR A 8 -23.70 29.62 -12.21
CA THR A 8 -23.93 28.68 -13.32
C THR A 8 -23.94 27.23 -12.84
N ASN A 9 -24.47 26.33 -13.64
CA ASN A 9 -24.47 24.90 -13.31
C ASN A 9 -23.05 24.34 -13.09
N GLU A 10 -22.06 24.85 -13.85
CA GLU A 10 -20.65 24.44 -13.71
C GLU A 10 -20.06 24.96 -12.39
N GLN A 11 -20.37 26.19 -12.02
CA GLN A 11 -19.95 26.76 -10.73
C GLN A 11 -20.57 26.00 -9.56
N LEU A 12 -21.87 25.69 -9.66
CA LEU A 12 -22.55 24.91 -8.64
C LEU A 12 -21.97 23.50 -8.52
N ALA A 13 -21.70 22.82 -9.65
CA ALA A 13 -21.09 21.51 -9.66
C ALA A 13 -19.68 21.51 -9.05
N TYR A 14 -18.90 22.56 -9.33
CA TYR A 14 -17.56 22.75 -8.73
C TYR A 14 -17.66 22.94 -7.21
N ASP A 15 -18.53 23.83 -6.75
CA ASP A 15 -18.71 24.10 -5.33
C ASP A 15 -19.17 22.84 -4.59
N LEU A 16 -20.14 22.10 -5.13
CA LEU A 16 -20.60 20.84 -4.56
C LEU A 16 -19.49 19.79 -4.51
N LEU A 17 -18.65 19.71 -5.53
CA LEU A 17 -17.47 18.81 -5.50
C LEU A 17 -16.51 19.21 -4.38
N ILE A 18 -16.21 20.48 -4.23
CA ILE A 18 -15.35 20.99 -3.15
C ILE A 18 -15.95 20.70 -1.78
N ASP A 19 -17.27 20.89 -1.61
CA ASP A 19 -17.97 20.59 -0.36
C ASP A 19 -17.91 19.08 -0.02
N VAL A 20 -18.06 18.21 -1.01
CA VAL A 20 -17.91 16.75 -0.82
C VAL A 20 -16.49 16.39 -0.42
N LEU A 21 -15.47 16.96 -1.07
CA LEU A 21 -14.06 16.76 -0.71
C LEU A 21 -13.76 17.27 0.71
N HIS A 22 -14.29 18.43 1.06
CA HIS A 22 -14.13 19.00 2.40
C HIS A 22 -14.79 18.12 3.47
N THR A 23 -16.03 17.69 3.22
CA THR A 23 -16.74 16.77 4.12
C THR A 23 -15.98 15.45 4.25
N GLY A 24 -15.47 14.93 3.14
CA GLY A 24 -14.66 13.72 3.13
C GLY A 24 -13.35 13.84 3.93
N SER A 25 -12.73 15.03 3.94
CA SER A 25 -11.51 15.29 4.71
C SER A 25 -11.75 15.32 6.24
N LEU A 26 -12.96 15.61 6.66
CA LEU A 26 -13.36 15.61 8.08
C LEU A 26 -13.85 14.23 8.56
N ALA A 27 -14.07 13.29 7.64
CA ALA A 27 -14.55 11.97 7.98
C ALA A 27 -13.45 11.14 8.67
N ASP A 28 -13.85 10.29 9.63
CA ASP A 28 -12.94 9.33 10.22
C ASP A 28 -12.49 8.31 9.16
N ALA A 29 -11.18 8.24 8.93
CA ALA A 29 -10.58 7.38 7.92
C ALA A 29 -10.93 5.90 8.14
N ALA A 30 -11.06 5.44 9.39
CA ALA A 30 -11.42 4.06 9.70
C ALA A 30 -12.89 3.76 9.31
N SER A 31 -13.78 4.74 9.48
CA SER A 31 -15.19 4.61 9.09
C SER A 31 -15.39 4.58 7.58
N VAL A 32 -14.61 5.38 6.84
CA VAL A 32 -14.74 5.51 5.38
C VAL A 32 -14.02 4.37 4.65
N PHE A 33 -12.78 4.08 5.05
CA PHE A 33 -11.92 3.11 4.37
C PHE A 33 -11.91 1.73 5.04
N GLY A 34 -12.53 1.61 6.22
CA GLY A 34 -12.55 0.36 6.99
C GLY A 34 -11.15 -0.09 7.36
N ALA A 35 -10.83 -1.35 7.06
CA ALA A 35 -9.52 -1.91 7.33
C ALA A 35 -8.43 -1.47 6.32
N ARG A 36 -8.78 -0.72 5.26
CA ARG A 36 -7.82 -0.13 4.34
C ARG A 36 -7.10 1.02 5.02
N GLN A 37 -5.82 1.15 4.74
CA GLN A 37 -5.03 2.26 5.28
C GLN A 37 -5.04 3.44 4.31
N ALA A 38 -5.68 4.53 4.74
CA ALA A 38 -5.61 5.81 4.04
C ALA A 38 -4.34 6.56 4.42
N GLY A 39 -3.87 7.40 3.53
CA GLY A 39 -2.74 8.30 3.74
C GLY A 39 -1.54 7.98 2.84
N VAL A 40 -0.63 8.93 2.77
CA VAL A 40 0.61 8.78 2.01
C VAL A 40 1.64 8.09 2.90
N ARG A 41 2.19 6.97 2.44
CA ARG A 41 3.30 6.29 3.10
C ARG A 41 4.59 6.48 2.29
N VAL A 42 5.65 6.80 3.02
CA VAL A 42 6.98 6.96 2.45
C VAL A 42 7.86 5.84 2.98
N VAL A 43 8.41 5.03 2.09
CA VAL A 43 9.28 3.90 2.41
C VAL A 43 10.73 4.32 2.33
N VAL A 44 11.49 4.03 3.38
CA VAL A 44 12.93 4.31 3.48
C VAL A 44 13.62 3.05 3.96
N THR A 45 14.69 2.64 3.31
CA THR A 45 15.55 1.57 3.82
C THR A 45 16.52 2.12 4.85
N ASP A 46 17.04 1.27 5.74
CA ASP A 46 18.02 1.70 6.75
C ASP A 46 19.29 2.26 6.10
N THR A 47 19.71 1.69 4.99
CA THR A 47 20.86 2.17 4.20
C THR A 47 20.61 3.51 3.52
N SER A 48 19.36 3.84 3.15
CA SER A 48 19.03 5.12 2.50
C SER A 48 18.74 6.25 3.49
N ARG A 49 18.63 5.96 4.79
CA ARG A 49 18.39 7.00 5.83
C ARG A 49 19.58 7.91 6.06
N THR A 50 20.78 7.43 5.75
CA THR A 50 22.03 8.17 5.97
C THR A 50 22.49 8.84 4.67
N GLY A 51 22.34 10.16 4.55
CA GLY A 51 22.91 10.95 3.46
C GLY A 51 21.96 11.31 2.32
N SER A 52 22.47 11.29 1.08
CA SER A 52 21.73 11.61 -0.16
C SER A 52 20.84 10.48 -0.67
N GLY A 53 20.35 9.62 0.23
CA GLY A 53 19.53 8.48 -0.13
C GLY A 53 18.17 8.84 -0.72
N VAL A 54 17.49 7.84 -1.25
CA VAL A 54 16.19 7.92 -1.89
C VAL A 54 15.14 7.26 -1.02
N ALA A 55 13.96 7.85 -0.95
CA ALA A 55 12.75 7.26 -0.41
C ALA A 55 11.72 7.07 -1.54
N VAL A 56 10.71 6.23 -1.31
CA VAL A 56 9.67 5.94 -2.30
C VAL A 56 8.29 6.15 -1.68
N ILE A 57 7.44 6.89 -2.37
CA ILE A 57 6.02 6.96 -2.03
C ILE A 57 5.36 5.64 -2.45
N GLU A 58 4.78 4.92 -1.47
CA GLU A 58 4.36 3.53 -1.63
C GLU A 58 3.35 3.31 -2.76
N ASP A 59 2.28 4.10 -2.81
CA ASP A 59 1.19 3.86 -3.76
C ASP A 59 1.54 4.24 -5.20
N THR A 60 2.41 5.23 -5.38
CA THR A 60 2.78 5.75 -6.71
C THR A 60 4.13 5.25 -7.21
N ASN A 61 4.93 4.62 -6.33
CA ASN A 61 6.33 4.29 -6.57
C ASN A 61 7.19 5.51 -7.00
N THR A 62 6.75 6.71 -6.64
CA THR A 62 7.48 7.94 -6.94
C THR A 62 8.67 8.06 -6.01
N THR A 63 9.85 8.29 -6.59
CA THR A 63 11.07 8.54 -5.82
C THR A 63 11.09 9.97 -5.29
N VAL A 64 11.48 10.13 -4.03
CA VAL A 64 11.67 11.41 -3.37
C VAL A 64 12.99 11.40 -2.60
N PRO A 65 13.61 12.56 -2.32
CA PRO A 65 14.79 12.60 -1.46
C PRO A 65 14.52 12.01 -0.07
N ALA A 66 15.48 11.30 0.53
CA ALA A 66 15.33 10.76 1.87
C ALA A 66 15.07 11.85 2.93
N ALA A 67 15.55 13.08 2.71
CA ALA A 67 15.23 14.24 3.54
C ALA A 67 13.72 14.52 3.65
N PHE A 68 12.96 14.27 2.59
CA PHE A 68 11.50 14.36 2.61
C PHE A 68 10.88 13.36 3.59
N ALA A 69 11.38 12.12 3.63
CA ALA A 69 10.94 11.12 4.59
C ALA A 69 11.30 11.51 6.03
N ALA A 70 12.48 12.09 6.26
CA ALA A 70 12.90 12.56 7.57
C ALA A 70 12.00 13.70 8.09
N GLN A 71 11.58 14.62 7.22
CA GLN A 71 10.64 15.67 7.56
C GLN A 71 9.28 15.10 7.93
N HIS A 72 8.75 14.18 7.13
CA HIS A 72 7.47 13.51 7.44
C HIS A 72 7.52 12.69 8.72
N ALA A 73 8.64 12.06 9.03
CA ALA A 73 8.81 11.29 10.26
C ALA A 73 8.63 12.12 11.54
N CYS A 74 8.99 13.40 11.50
CA CYS A 74 8.77 14.32 12.64
C CYS A 74 7.29 14.59 12.90
N ASP A 75 6.49 14.65 11.84
CA ASP A 75 5.06 15.01 11.95
C ASP A 75 4.17 13.80 12.20
N THR A 76 4.49 12.65 11.62
CA THR A 76 3.61 11.45 11.60
C THR A 76 4.19 10.23 12.31
N GLY A 77 5.44 10.30 12.73
CA GLY A 77 6.17 9.16 13.31
C GLY A 77 6.62 8.13 12.28
N THR A 78 7.25 7.08 12.76
CA THR A 78 7.80 5.99 11.94
C THR A 78 7.33 4.62 12.42
N THR A 79 7.17 3.67 11.49
CA THR A 79 6.95 2.26 11.81
C THR A 79 8.07 1.44 11.19
N THR A 80 8.82 0.72 12.04
CA THR A 80 9.87 -0.19 11.59
C THR A 80 9.27 -1.54 11.25
N ILE A 81 9.60 -2.06 10.07
CA ILE A 81 9.23 -3.40 9.63
C ILE A 81 10.52 -4.20 9.45
N THR A 82 10.64 -5.29 10.20
CA THR A 82 11.75 -6.23 10.07
C THR A 82 11.37 -7.31 9.08
N ILE A 83 12.22 -7.54 8.09
CA ILE A 83 11.99 -8.49 7.00
C ILE A 83 13.13 -9.51 7.05
N ASP A 84 12.80 -10.80 6.93
CA ASP A 84 13.82 -11.86 6.82
C ASP A 84 14.52 -11.84 5.44
N PRO A 85 15.60 -12.62 5.25
CA PRO A 85 16.31 -12.68 3.95
C PRO A 85 15.42 -13.13 2.79
N ASP A 86 14.34 -13.86 3.07
CA ASP A 86 13.37 -14.35 2.06
C ASP A 86 12.27 -13.31 1.78
N GLY A 87 12.33 -12.12 2.42
CA GLY A 87 11.38 -11.04 2.23
C GLY A 87 10.07 -11.18 3.04
N ASN A 88 10.00 -12.07 4.03
CA ASN A 88 8.80 -12.25 4.83
C ASN A 88 8.88 -11.44 6.13
N PRO A 89 7.85 -10.64 6.45
CA PRO A 89 7.78 -9.95 7.73
C PRO A 89 7.24 -10.87 8.85
N LEU A 90 7.41 -10.46 10.11
CA LEU A 90 7.07 -11.22 11.29
C LEU A 90 5.58 -11.61 11.40
N ASN A 91 5.32 -12.82 11.88
CA ASN A 91 4.02 -13.47 11.98
C ASN A 91 3.45 -13.42 13.41
N LEU A 92 2.11 -13.35 13.56
CA LEU A 92 1.41 -13.28 14.86
C LEU A 92 0.58 -14.51 15.23
N GLY A 93 0.49 -15.52 14.39
CA GLY A 93 -0.26 -16.76 14.68
C GLY A 93 -1.78 -16.65 14.62
N ARG A 94 -2.52 -17.39 15.48
CA ARG A 94 -3.99 -17.55 15.38
C ARG A 94 -4.81 -16.68 16.33
N ASP A 95 -4.21 -15.91 17.21
CA ASP A 95 -4.90 -15.20 18.30
C ASP A 95 -5.90 -14.14 17.82
N THR A 96 -5.76 -13.69 16.58
CA THR A 96 -6.69 -12.74 15.96
C THR A 96 -7.13 -13.21 14.58
N ARG A 97 -8.43 -13.06 14.27
CA ARG A 97 -8.96 -13.39 12.95
C ARG A 97 -8.54 -12.36 11.89
N LEU A 98 -8.48 -11.10 12.25
CA LEU A 98 -8.19 -10.02 11.29
C LEU A 98 -6.71 -9.65 11.32
N PHE A 99 -6.14 -9.40 10.15
CA PHE A 99 -4.79 -8.83 10.06
C PHE A 99 -4.75 -7.47 10.75
N THR A 100 -3.85 -7.34 11.70
CA THR A 100 -3.61 -6.08 12.40
C THR A 100 -3.08 -5.00 11.45
N ALA A 101 -3.13 -3.73 11.86
CA ALA A 101 -2.58 -2.63 11.08
C ALA A 101 -1.09 -2.84 10.76
N LYS A 102 -0.30 -3.36 11.70
CA LYS A 102 1.12 -3.67 11.49
C LYS A 102 1.33 -4.79 10.47
N GLN A 103 0.53 -5.87 10.54
CA GLN A 103 0.58 -6.93 9.53
C GLN A 103 0.16 -6.44 8.15
N ARG A 104 -0.83 -5.56 8.07
CA ARG A 104 -1.25 -4.95 6.79
C ARG A 104 -0.15 -4.08 6.18
N LEU A 105 0.60 -3.33 7.02
CA LEU A 105 1.80 -2.61 6.57
C LEU A 105 2.85 -3.57 6.02
N ALA A 106 3.09 -4.67 6.75
CA ALA A 106 4.03 -5.69 6.32
C ALA A 106 3.62 -6.34 4.99
N LEU A 107 2.32 -6.68 4.83
CA LEU A 107 1.77 -7.17 3.56
C LEU A 107 1.93 -6.13 2.45
N ALA A 108 1.67 -4.85 2.73
CA ALA A 108 1.83 -3.77 1.77
C ALA A 108 3.27 -3.65 1.27
N GLN A 109 4.24 -3.78 2.18
CA GLN A 109 5.65 -3.78 1.83
C GLN A 109 6.05 -5.00 1.01
N ARG A 110 5.56 -6.19 1.36
CA ARG A 110 5.86 -7.41 0.63
C ARG A 110 5.20 -7.45 -0.76
N ASP A 111 3.88 -7.19 -0.84
CA ASP A 111 3.10 -7.43 -2.07
C ASP A 111 3.14 -6.25 -3.04
N GLY A 112 3.31 -5.03 -2.53
CA GLY A 112 3.35 -3.85 -3.37
C GLY A 112 2.02 -3.40 -3.95
N GLY A 113 0.93 -4.01 -3.54
CA GLY A 113 -0.42 -3.79 -4.04
C GLY A 113 -1.16 -5.10 -4.25
N CYS A 114 -2.13 -5.09 -5.14
CA CYS A 114 -2.87 -6.30 -5.47
C CYS A 114 -1.95 -7.38 -6.05
N GLY A 115 -1.94 -8.56 -5.41
CA GLY A 115 -1.10 -9.70 -5.83
C GLY A 115 -1.58 -10.39 -7.10
N TRP A 116 -2.73 -10.02 -7.65
CA TRP A 116 -3.25 -10.61 -8.88
C TRP A 116 -2.45 -10.16 -10.10
N THR A 117 -2.07 -11.12 -10.94
CA THR A 117 -1.28 -10.87 -12.14
C THR A 117 -1.95 -9.81 -13.04
N GLY A 118 -1.18 -8.79 -13.42
CA GLY A 118 -1.66 -7.71 -14.29
C GLY A 118 -2.50 -6.63 -13.59
N CYS A 119 -2.74 -6.73 -12.28
CA CYS A 119 -3.45 -5.69 -11.53
C CYS A 119 -2.47 -4.66 -10.96
N ASP A 120 -2.75 -3.40 -11.15
CA ASP A 120 -1.90 -2.27 -10.73
C ASP A 120 -2.39 -1.56 -9.45
N ARG A 121 -3.48 -2.05 -8.84
CA ARG A 121 -4.07 -1.42 -7.65
C ARG A 121 -3.07 -1.34 -6.50
N PRO A 122 -2.87 -0.11 -5.92
CA PRO A 122 -1.92 0.12 -4.84
C PRO A 122 -2.40 -0.51 -3.51
N PRO A 123 -1.50 -0.63 -2.51
CA PRO A 123 -1.83 -1.23 -1.21
C PRO A 123 -3.00 -0.56 -0.49
N SER A 124 -3.15 0.77 -0.62
CA SER A 124 -4.26 1.53 -0.02
C SER A 124 -5.63 1.09 -0.54
N SER A 125 -5.69 0.55 -1.77
CA SER A 125 -6.91 0.03 -2.40
C SER A 125 -7.11 -1.47 -2.24
N CYS A 126 -6.30 -2.13 -1.38
CA CYS A 126 -6.32 -3.58 -1.20
C CYS A 126 -6.79 -4.01 0.18
N GLU A 127 -7.35 -5.19 0.23
CA GLU A 127 -7.76 -5.91 1.44
C GLU A 127 -6.80 -7.09 1.67
N ALA A 128 -6.52 -7.43 2.93
CA ALA A 128 -5.71 -8.60 3.26
C ALA A 128 -6.60 -9.86 3.24
N HIS A 129 -6.22 -10.83 2.42
CA HIS A 129 -6.91 -12.11 2.26
C HIS A 129 -6.09 -13.25 2.88
N HIS A 130 -6.77 -14.15 3.63
CA HIS A 130 -6.17 -15.40 4.12
C HIS A 130 -6.21 -16.45 3.01
N ILE A 131 -5.05 -16.94 2.58
CA ILE A 131 -5.02 -18.04 1.59
C ILE A 131 -5.52 -19.35 2.16
N ASP A 132 -5.37 -19.57 3.47
CA ASP A 132 -6.04 -20.64 4.22
C ASP A 132 -7.15 -20.00 5.03
N PRO A 133 -8.43 -20.33 4.78
CA PRO A 133 -9.54 -19.70 5.47
C PRO A 133 -9.43 -19.87 7.00
N HIS A 134 -9.53 -18.78 7.74
CA HIS A 134 -9.47 -18.81 9.21
C HIS A 134 -10.54 -19.73 9.82
N SER A 135 -11.71 -19.83 9.18
CA SER A 135 -12.80 -20.76 9.58
C SER A 135 -12.39 -22.23 9.50
N HIS A 136 -11.42 -22.59 8.68
CA HIS A 136 -10.89 -23.95 8.51
C HIS A 136 -9.54 -24.16 9.22
N GLY A 137 -9.22 -23.31 10.18
CA GLY A 137 -7.98 -23.44 10.95
C GLY A 137 -6.79 -22.66 10.42
N GLY A 138 -6.99 -21.82 9.39
CA GLY A 138 -5.96 -20.93 8.84
C GLY A 138 -5.45 -19.94 9.88
N ARG A 139 -4.15 -19.62 9.79
CA ARG A 139 -3.48 -18.69 10.70
C ARG A 139 -3.50 -17.28 10.12
N THR A 140 -3.54 -16.27 11.00
CA THR A 140 -3.40 -14.87 10.62
C THR A 140 -1.92 -14.46 10.61
N ASP A 141 -1.13 -15.21 9.85
CA ASP A 141 0.28 -14.96 9.66
C ASP A 141 0.52 -14.23 8.33
N VAL A 142 1.54 -13.37 8.29
CA VAL A 142 1.82 -12.57 7.10
C VAL A 142 2.21 -13.45 5.90
N ASP A 143 2.88 -14.56 6.14
CA ASP A 143 3.22 -15.55 5.10
C ASP A 143 2.00 -16.30 4.55
N ARG A 144 0.86 -16.29 5.27
CA ARG A 144 -0.42 -16.90 4.86
C ARG A 144 -1.47 -15.86 4.45
N GLY A 145 -1.07 -14.59 4.34
CA GLY A 145 -1.88 -13.49 3.84
C GLY A 145 -1.39 -12.99 2.49
N ILE A 146 -2.28 -12.39 1.71
CA ILE A 146 -1.96 -11.70 0.45
C ILE A 146 -2.85 -10.48 0.29
N LEU A 147 -2.31 -9.39 -0.29
CA LEU A 147 -3.12 -8.22 -0.63
C LEU A 147 -3.84 -8.41 -1.95
N LEU A 148 -5.14 -8.16 -1.95
CA LEU A 148 -5.98 -8.19 -3.14
C LEU A 148 -6.87 -6.96 -3.17
N CYS A 149 -7.05 -6.35 -4.34
CA CYS A 149 -8.09 -5.33 -4.49
C CYS A 149 -9.47 -5.98 -4.34
N ARG A 150 -10.48 -5.18 -4.03
CA ARG A 150 -11.83 -5.69 -3.77
C ARG A 150 -12.36 -6.61 -4.88
N PHE A 151 -12.13 -6.27 -6.15
CA PHE A 151 -12.57 -7.09 -7.28
C PHE A 151 -11.95 -8.51 -7.24
N HIS A 152 -10.62 -8.60 -7.12
CA HIS A 152 -9.94 -9.89 -7.09
C HIS A 152 -10.16 -10.67 -5.79
N HIS A 153 -10.36 -9.95 -4.67
CA HIS A 153 -10.75 -10.57 -3.40
C HIS A 153 -12.11 -11.27 -3.52
N MET A 154 -13.08 -10.63 -4.18
CA MET A 154 -14.40 -11.22 -4.41
C MET A 154 -14.36 -12.41 -5.38
N ASN A 155 -13.43 -12.42 -6.35
CA ASN A 155 -13.24 -13.59 -7.23
C ASN A 155 -12.89 -14.86 -6.45
N LEU A 156 -12.06 -14.74 -5.40
CA LEU A 156 -11.75 -15.89 -4.53
C LEU A 156 -12.97 -16.35 -3.73
N HIS A 157 -13.81 -15.42 -3.27
CA HIS A 157 -14.96 -15.76 -2.44
C HIS A 157 -16.17 -16.28 -3.24
N HIS A 158 -16.37 -15.84 -4.48
CA HIS A 158 -17.61 -16.07 -5.21
C HIS A 158 -17.45 -16.78 -6.56
N HIS A 159 -16.23 -16.78 -7.11
CA HIS A 159 -16.02 -17.32 -8.45
C HIS A 159 -15.08 -18.54 -8.49
N GLY A 160 -14.86 -19.18 -7.34
CA GLY A 160 -14.13 -20.45 -7.25
C GLY A 160 -12.61 -20.36 -7.47
N TRP A 161 -12.05 -19.16 -7.63
CA TRP A 161 -10.61 -18.99 -7.67
C TRP A 161 -9.99 -19.33 -6.31
N ARG A 162 -8.75 -19.80 -6.33
CA ARG A 162 -8.03 -20.20 -5.11
C ARG A 162 -6.56 -19.83 -5.20
N ILE A 163 -6.00 -19.38 -4.08
CA ILE A 163 -4.56 -19.15 -3.95
C ILE A 163 -3.99 -20.18 -2.98
N THR A 164 -2.85 -20.78 -3.33
CA THR A 164 -2.09 -21.69 -2.47
C THR A 164 -0.64 -21.22 -2.32
N ARG A 165 0.01 -21.67 -1.25
CA ARG A 165 1.43 -21.44 -1.01
C ARG A 165 2.01 -22.59 -0.21
N HIS A 166 3.15 -23.13 -0.64
CA HIS A 166 3.91 -24.14 0.10
C HIS A 166 5.13 -23.50 0.78
N GLY A 167 5.18 -23.61 2.11
CA GLY A 167 6.24 -22.99 2.90
C GLY A 167 6.40 -21.50 2.60
N THR A 168 7.62 -21.05 2.34
CA THR A 168 7.97 -19.68 1.94
C THR A 168 8.01 -19.48 0.41
N GLY A 169 7.64 -20.50 -0.38
CA GLY A 169 7.61 -20.45 -1.84
C GLY A 169 6.63 -19.40 -2.40
N PRO A 170 6.50 -19.31 -3.72
CA PRO A 170 5.59 -18.34 -4.35
C PRO A 170 4.13 -18.65 -4.07
N PHE A 171 3.28 -17.64 -4.16
CA PHE A 171 1.84 -17.82 -4.23
C PHE A 171 1.45 -18.34 -5.61
N ILE A 172 0.52 -19.29 -5.65
CA ILE A 172 0.02 -19.91 -6.87
C ILE A 172 -1.47 -19.68 -6.96
N LEU A 173 -1.92 -19.06 -8.04
CA LEU A 173 -3.32 -18.81 -8.36
C LEU A 173 -3.87 -19.97 -9.20
N HIS A 174 -4.97 -20.54 -8.74
CA HIS A 174 -5.69 -21.61 -9.44
C HIS A 174 -7.02 -21.08 -9.96
N SER A 175 -7.28 -21.34 -11.25
CA SER A 175 -8.58 -21.08 -11.87
C SER A 175 -9.64 -22.07 -11.37
N PRO A 176 -10.91 -21.69 -11.35
CA PRO A 176 -12.02 -22.65 -11.21
C PRO A 176 -12.14 -23.56 -12.43
N ASP A 177 -11.63 -23.15 -13.59
CA ASP A 177 -11.54 -23.94 -14.82
C ASP A 177 -10.32 -24.85 -14.74
N PRO A 178 -10.50 -26.19 -14.74
CA PRO A 178 -9.40 -27.13 -14.64
C PRO A 178 -8.47 -27.15 -15.87
N ASP A 179 -8.94 -26.64 -17.00
CA ASP A 179 -8.14 -26.57 -18.23
C ASP A 179 -7.17 -25.39 -18.23
N ILE A 180 -7.25 -24.47 -17.24
CA ILE A 180 -6.34 -23.34 -17.08
C ILE A 180 -5.23 -23.71 -16.09
N GLU A 181 -3.99 -23.69 -16.58
CA GLU A 181 -2.81 -23.96 -15.76
C GLU A 181 -2.67 -22.93 -14.60
N PRO A 182 -2.23 -23.38 -13.41
CA PRO A 182 -1.97 -22.50 -12.30
C PRO A 182 -0.89 -21.46 -12.61
N VAL A 183 -1.10 -20.22 -12.15
CA VAL A 183 -0.21 -19.09 -12.40
C VAL A 183 0.54 -18.70 -11.14
N ILE A 184 1.86 -18.54 -11.24
CA ILE A 184 2.67 -17.99 -10.15
C ILE A 184 2.37 -16.49 -10.03
N LEU A 185 1.99 -16.07 -8.83
CA LEU A 185 1.81 -14.68 -8.49
C LEU A 185 3.14 -14.06 -8.09
N HIS A 186 3.60 -13.09 -8.86
CA HIS A 186 4.86 -12.41 -8.59
C HIS A 186 4.62 -11.27 -7.59
N GLN A 187 5.35 -11.31 -6.49
CA GLN A 187 5.45 -10.20 -5.56
C GLN A 187 6.23 -9.06 -6.24
N ARG A 188 5.81 -7.83 -6.02
CA ARG A 188 6.48 -6.65 -6.61
C ARG A 188 7.76 -6.24 -5.87
N LEU A 189 8.31 -7.13 -5.07
CA LEU A 189 9.46 -6.93 -4.19
C LEU A 189 10.71 -6.45 -4.95
N GLU A 190 10.98 -7.00 -6.12
CA GLU A 190 12.18 -6.68 -6.91
C GLU A 190 12.29 -5.19 -7.28
N ARG A 191 11.17 -4.48 -7.33
CA ARG A 191 11.15 -3.05 -7.62
C ARG A 191 11.27 -2.15 -6.37
N ARG A 192 10.98 -2.67 -5.17
CA ARG A 192 10.83 -1.83 -3.97
C ARG A 192 12.09 -1.61 -3.17
N TYR A 193 13.00 -2.57 -3.18
CA TYR A 193 14.21 -2.52 -2.35
C TYR A 193 15.50 -2.30 -3.13
N ALA A 194 15.44 -2.23 -4.46
CA ALA A 194 16.55 -1.89 -5.32
C ALA A 194 16.74 -0.36 -5.41
N PHE A 195 16.87 0.30 -4.25
CA PHE A 195 17.05 1.76 -4.21
C PHE A 195 18.47 2.20 -4.60
N GLY A 196 19.43 1.27 -4.70
CA GLY A 196 20.83 1.60 -4.95
C GLY A 196 21.09 2.38 -6.24
N ASP A 197 20.32 2.12 -7.28
CA ASP A 197 20.45 2.73 -8.61
C ASP A 197 19.50 3.91 -8.85
N LEU A 198 18.61 4.20 -7.88
CA LEU A 198 17.65 5.29 -8.02
C LEU A 198 18.32 6.62 -7.68
N GLN A 199 18.21 7.58 -8.60
CA GLN A 199 18.63 8.94 -8.38
C GLN A 199 17.49 9.76 -7.80
N PRO A 200 17.75 10.62 -6.80
CA PRO A 200 16.71 11.52 -6.31
C PRO A 200 16.30 12.48 -7.44
N PRO A 201 15.00 12.86 -7.51
CA PRO A 201 14.56 13.85 -8.47
C PRO A 201 15.33 15.18 -8.27
N PRO A 202 15.59 15.96 -9.34
CA PRO A 202 16.27 17.22 -9.21
C PRO A 202 15.50 18.15 -8.28
N THR A 203 16.20 18.72 -7.29
CA THR A 203 15.60 19.68 -6.37
C THR A 203 15.14 20.93 -7.13
N ARG A 204 13.84 21.23 -7.10
CA ARG A 204 13.27 22.45 -7.71
C ARG A 204 13.67 23.73 -6.96
N PHE A 205 14.18 23.61 -5.76
CA PHE A 205 14.62 24.72 -4.93
C PHE A 205 16.15 24.75 -4.89
N ARG A 206 16.76 25.81 -5.44
CA ARG A 206 18.16 26.13 -5.15
C ARG A 206 18.24 26.46 -3.65
N THR A 207 18.95 25.66 -2.89
CA THR A 207 19.46 26.09 -1.61
C THR A 207 20.50 27.19 -1.91
N THR A 208 20.11 28.44 -1.80
CA THR A 208 21.09 29.52 -1.71
C THR A 208 21.82 29.33 -0.38
N THR A 209 23.00 28.77 -0.44
CA THR A 209 23.94 28.84 0.68
C THR A 209 24.17 30.34 0.93
N PRO A 210 23.96 30.87 2.14
CA PRO A 210 24.34 32.24 2.42
C PRO A 210 25.86 32.30 2.26
N GLU A 211 26.31 33.10 1.30
CA GLU A 211 27.70 33.45 1.12
C GLU A 211 28.17 34.11 2.43
N ALA A 212 29.15 33.47 3.10
CA ALA A 212 29.75 34.02 4.30
C ALA A 212 30.36 35.37 3.93
N ALA A 213 29.76 36.44 4.44
CA ALA A 213 30.32 37.77 4.35
C ALA A 213 31.68 37.78 5.09
N ALA A 214 32.74 37.99 4.35
CA ALA A 214 34.09 38.27 4.86
C ALA A 214 34.16 39.67 5.44
#